data_231b7b46c00e1b68225aa56477e57133
#
_entry.id   231b7b46c00e1b68225aa56477e57133
#
_cell.length_a   1.000
_cell.length_b   1.000
_cell.length_c   1.000
_cell.angle_alpha   90.00
_cell.angle_beta   90.00
_cell.angle_gamma   90.00
#
_symmetry.space_group_name_H-M   'P 1'
#
loop_
_entity.id
_entity.type
_entity.pdbx_description
1 polymer ?
#
loop_
_entity_poly.entity_id
_entity_poly.type
_entity_poly.pdbx_seq_one_letter_code
_entity_poly.pdbx_strand_id
1 'polypeptide(L)'
;MADSFKSFSKTATGSNTAVYTVPTADSGAVPPVLPTTAIVKSIRLSNQTGGAVTTTVAILDYDASSPLEIELYKDSLADGAESEVLTHPVVLEQQDAVKI
;
A
#
# COMPACT_ATOMS: atom_id res chain seq x y z
N MET A 1 -24.26 -0.79 1.26
CA MET A 1 -22.81 -0.67 1.32
C MET A 1 -22.40 0.67 0.71
N ALA A 2 -21.53 1.38 1.36
CA ALA A 2 -21.04 2.64 0.84
C ALA A 2 -19.68 2.44 0.19
N ASP A 3 -19.54 2.87 -1.06
CA ASP A 3 -18.26 2.89 -1.73
C ASP A 3 -17.56 4.20 -1.43
N SER A 4 -16.25 4.14 -1.27
CA SER A 4 -15.44 5.30 -0.94
C SER A 4 -14.19 5.31 -1.80
N PHE A 5 -13.93 6.43 -2.46
CA PHE A 5 -12.70 6.66 -3.20
C PHE A 5 -11.77 7.52 -2.35
N LYS A 6 -10.56 7.04 -2.14
CA LYS A 6 -9.59 7.73 -1.30
C LYS A 6 -8.23 7.77 -1.98
N SER A 7 -7.49 8.82 -1.69
CA SER A 7 -6.12 9.01 -2.11
C SER A 7 -5.23 9.11 -0.88
N PHE A 8 -4.13 8.40 -0.89
CA PHE A 8 -3.15 8.44 0.19
C PHE A 8 -1.79 8.81 -0.39
N SER A 9 -1.06 9.64 0.33
CA SER A 9 0.34 9.88 -0.01
C SER A 9 1.20 9.78 1.24
N LYS A 10 2.42 9.31 1.06
CA LYS A 10 3.37 9.15 2.14
C LYS A 10 4.78 9.26 1.61
N THR A 11 5.63 9.91 2.37
CA THR A 11 7.06 9.96 2.09
C THR A 11 7.71 8.67 2.60
N ALA A 12 8.41 7.97 1.72
CA ALA A 12 9.16 6.79 2.11
C ALA A 12 10.37 7.19 2.97
N THR A 13 10.64 6.42 4.00
CA THR A 13 11.67 6.72 5.01
C THR A 13 12.89 5.83 4.93
N GLY A 14 13.02 5.02 3.88
CA GLY A 14 14.12 4.08 3.73
C GLY A 14 13.90 2.73 4.41
N SER A 15 12.81 2.57 5.14
CA SER A 15 12.39 1.32 5.76
C SER A 15 11.14 0.78 5.09
N ASN A 16 10.97 -0.52 5.11
CA ASN A 16 9.77 -1.19 4.60
C ASN A 16 8.58 -0.86 5.50
N THR A 17 7.86 0.18 5.17
CA THR A 17 6.82 0.77 6.02
C THR A 17 5.46 0.71 5.32
N ALA A 18 4.39 0.41 6.07
CA ALA A 18 3.05 0.43 5.52
C ALA A 18 2.62 1.85 5.14
N VAL A 19 2.20 2.03 3.90
CA VAL A 19 1.61 3.28 3.41
C VAL A 19 0.12 3.29 3.68
N TYR A 20 -0.51 2.15 3.53
CA TYR A 20 -1.93 1.96 3.78
C TYR A 20 -2.17 0.55 4.29
N THR A 21 -2.99 0.45 5.33
CA THR A 21 -3.44 -0.84 5.89
C THR A 21 -4.96 -0.85 5.87
N VAL A 22 -5.53 -1.94 5.36
CA VAL A 22 -6.99 -2.09 5.34
C VAL A 22 -7.50 -2.24 6.77
N PRO A 23 -8.51 -1.45 7.18
CA PRO A 23 -9.02 -1.50 8.54
C PRO A 23 -9.50 -2.89 8.96
N THR A 24 -9.25 -3.23 10.22
CA THR A 24 -9.80 -4.43 10.84
C THR A 24 -11.25 -4.18 11.22
N ALA A 25 -12.14 -5.14 10.93
CA ALA A 25 -13.52 -5.05 11.39
C ALA A 25 -13.56 -5.07 12.92
N ASP A 26 -14.37 -4.17 13.49
CA ASP A 26 -14.55 -4.08 14.93
C ASP A 26 -16.00 -3.67 15.24
N SER A 27 -16.80 -4.64 15.63
CA SER A 27 -18.20 -4.41 15.95
C SER A 27 -18.39 -3.70 17.29
N GLY A 28 -17.37 -3.70 18.15
CA GLY A 28 -17.40 -3.01 19.45
C GLY A 28 -16.95 -1.56 19.38
N ALA A 29 -16.43 -1.09 18.25
CA ALA A 29 -16.04 0.29 18.06
C ALA A 29 -17.26 1.20 17.95
N VAL A 30 -17.09 2.50 18.21
CA VAL A 30 -18.18 3.49 18.11
C VAL A 30 -17.71 4.64 17.21
N PRO A 31 -18.18 4.72 15.94
CA PRO A 31 -19.07 3.78 15.27
C PRO A 31 -18.39 2.44 14.94
N PRO A 32 -19.14 1.36 14.76
CA PRO A 32 -18.57 0.06 14.41
C PRO A 32 -17.76 0.11 13.10
N VAL A 33 -16.64 -0.61 13.07
CA VAL A 33 -15.84 -0.78 11.85
C VAL A 33 -16.33 -2.04 11.14
N LEU A 34 -16.87 -1.88 9.93
CA LEU A 34 -17.37 -2.99 9.14
C LEU A 34 -16.23 -3.71 8.42
N PRO A 35 -16.40 -4.99 8.05
CA PRO A 35 -15.45 -5.68 7.19
C PRO A 35 -15.23 -4.87 5.91
N THR A 36 -13.96 -4.65 5.57
CA THR A 36 -13.59 -3.79 4.46
C THR A 36 -12.73 -4.57 3.47
N THR A 37 -13.05 -4.42 2.19
CA THR A 37 -12.19 -4.85 1.09
C THR A 37 -11.78 -3.60 0.33
N ALA A 38 -10.49 -3.43 0.11
CA ALA A 38 -9.96 -2.30 -0.64
C ALA A 38 -9.47 -2.75 -2.01
N ILE A 39 -9.72 -1.93 -3.02
CA ILE A 39 -9.17 -2.14 -4.36
C ILE A 39 -8.19 -1.01 -4.62
N VAL A 40 -6.92 -1.35 -4.74
CA VAL A 40 -5.88 -0.38 -5.08
C VAL A 40 -5.79 -0.30 -6.60
N LYS A 41 -6.11 0.86 -7.15
CA LYS A 41 -6.15 1.06 -8.60
C LYS A 41 -4.85 1.61 -9.15
N SER A 42 -4.12 2.37 -8.35
CA SER A 42 -2.89 3.02 -8.79
C SER A 42 -1.94 3.23 -7.63
N ILE A 43 -0.67 2.98 -7.86
CA ILE A 43 0.41 3.34 -6.95
C ILE A 43 1.45 4.07 -7.79
N ARG A 44 1.65 5.35 -7.51
CA ARG A 44 2.62 6.18 -8.23
C ARG A 44 3.78 6.53 -7.32
N LEU A 45 4.98 6.35 -7.83
CA LEU A 45 6.22 6.70 -7.15
C LEU A 45 6.82 7.94 -7.78
N SER A 46 7.38 8.81 -6.95
CA SER A 46 8.12 9.99 -7.39
C SER A 46 9.39 10.10 -6.57
N ASN A 47 10.52 10.29 -7.27
CA ASN A 47 11.82 10.45 -6.62
C ASN A 47 12.29 11.90 -6.76
N GLN A 48 12.42 12.59 -5.63
CA GLN A 48 12.90 13.98 -5.57
C GLN A 48 14.06 14.12 -4.57
N THR A 49 14.87 13.07 -4.41
CA THR A 49 15.94 13.04 -3.41
C THR A 49 17.24 13.69 -3.85
N GLY A 50 17.38 13.99 -5.13
CA GLY A 50 18.64 14.52 -5.69
C GLY A 50 19.53 13.43 -6.29
N GLY A 51 19.15 12.18 -6.24
CA GLY A 51 19.89 11.05 -6.81
C GLY A 51 18.99 9.86 -7.06
N ALA A 52 19.50 8.85 -7.77
CA ALA A 52 18.74 7.63 -8.03
C ALA A 52 18.52 6.84 -6.73
N VAL A 53 17.34 6.26 -6.59
CA VAL A 53 16.97 5.46 -5.42
C VAL A 53 16.33 4.16 -5.89
N THR A 54 16.75 3.04 -5.30
CA THR A 54 16.08 1.76 -5.52
C THR A 54 14.84 1.73 -4.65
N THR A 55 13.69 1.54 -5.28
CA THR A 55 12.39 1.53 -4.60
C THR A 55 11.76 0.16 -4.72
N THR A 56 11.23 -0.34 -3.61
CA THR A 56 10.51 -1.61 -3.55
C THR A 56 9.10 -1.34 -3.06
N VAL A 57 8.11 -1.88 -3.77
CA VAL A 57 6.70 -1.84 -3.35
C VAL A 57 6.21 -3.27 -3.17
N ALA A 58 5.63 -3.55 -2.02
CA ALA A 58 5.13 -4.87 -1.68
C ALA A 58 3.72 -4.81 -1.11
N ILE A 59 3.02 -5.93 -1.20
CA ILE A 59 1.74 -6.15 -0.55
C ILE A 59 1.97 -7.11 0.61
N LEU A 60 1.49 -6.74 1.78
CA LEU A 60 1.42 -7.65 2.91
C LEU A 60 0.07 -8.36 2.89
N ASP A 61 0.11 -9.66 2.66
CA ASP A 61 -1.05 -10.53 2.81
C ASP A 61 -1.07 -10.99 4.27
N TYR A 62 -1.91 -10.35 5.08
CA TYR A 62 -1.90 -10.56 6.51
C TYR A 62 -2.54 -11.90 6.89
N ASP A 63 -1.79 -12.66 7.66
CA ASP A 63 -2.28 -13.84 8.37
C ASP A 63 -1.66 -13.79 9.77
N ALA A 64 -2.50 -13.90 10.80
CA ALA A 64 -2.04 -13.77 12.19
C ALA A 64 -0.91 -14.74 12.55
N SER A 65 -0.87 -15.92 11.93
CA SER A 65 0.15 -16.93 12.19
C SER A 65 1.31 -16.91 11.19
N SER A 66 1.05 -16.45 9.95
CA SER A 66 2.03 -16.54 8.86
C SER A 66 1.81 -15.45 7.81
N PRO A 67 2.07 -14.17 8.15
CA PRO A 67 1.93 -13.10 7.17
C PRO A 67 2.91 -13.29 6.01
N LEU A 68 2.43 -13.04 4.79
CA LEU A 68 3.22 -13.17 3.58
C LEU A 68 3.37 -11.82 2.91
N GLU A 69 4.60 -11.44 2.59
CA GLU A 69 4.90 -10.21 1.87
C GLU A 69 5.22 -10.54 0.43
N ILE A 70 4.49 -9.91 -0.50
CA ILE A 70 4.62 -10.15 -1.93
C ILE A 70 5.17 -8.90 -2.59
N GLU A 71 6.35 -8.99 -3.18
CA GLU A 71 6.97 -7.88 -3.89
C GLU A 71 6.30 -7.67 -5.24
N LEU A 72 5.78 -6.48 -5.47
CA LEU A 72 5.14 -6.10 -6.74
C LEU A 72 6.08 -5.37 -7.68
N TYR A 73 7.03 -4.62 -7.12
CA TYR A 73 7.87 -3.71 -7.89
C TYR A 73 9.20 -3.53 -7.17
N LYS A 74 10.27 -3.60 -7.93
CA LYS A 74 11.60 -3.23 -7.45
C LYS A 74 12.42 -2.70 -8.62
N ASP A 75 12.77 -1.44 -8.56
CA ASP A 75 13.57 -0.82 -9.61
C ASP A 75 14.28 0.42 -9.09
N SER A 76 15.28 0.85 -9.83
CA SER A 76 15.96 2.11 -9.58
C SER A 76 15.18 3.24 -10.24
N LEU A 77 14.83 4.24 -9.44
CA LEU A 77 14.11 5.42 -9.90
C LEU A 77 15.07 6.60 -9.91
N ALA A 78 15.27 7.18 -11.08
CA ALA A 78 16.16 8.34 -11.22
C ALA A 78 15.58 9.56 -10.50
N ASP A 79 16.45 10.51 -10.14
CA ASP A 79 16.00 11.76 -9.55
C ASP A 79 15.05 12.49 -10.51
N GLY A 80 13.95 12.99 -9.98
CA GLY A 80 12.89 13.65 -10.73
C GLY A 80 11.99 12.71 -11.53
N ALA A 81 12.23 11.40 -11.49
CA ALA A 81 11.40 10.43 -12.21
C ALA A 81 10.16 10.04 -11.45
N GLU A 82 9.15 9.64 -12.20
CA GLU A 82 7.91 9.08 -11.66
C GLU A 82 7.66 7.72 -12.31
N SER A 83 7.00 6.83 -11.59
CA SER A 83 6.64 5.50 -12.11
C SER A 83 5.30 5.06 -11.56
N GLU A 84 4.49 4.47 -12.43
CA GLU A 84 3.28 3.77 -12.02
C GLU A 84 3.64 2.31 -11.79
N VAL A 85 3.33 1.79 -10.59
CA VAL A 85 3.71 0.46 -10.16
C VAL A 85 2.74 -0.60 -10.65
N LEU A 86 1.44 -0.28 -10.67
CA LEU A 86 0.41 -1.28 -10.95
C LEU A 86 0.03 -1.30 -12.42
N THR A 87 0.03 -2.49 -13.00
CA THR A 87 -0.54 -2.74 -14.33
C THR A 87 -1.99 -3.21 -14.24
N HIS A 88 -2.39 -3.71 -13.09
CA HIS A 88 -3.74 -4.20 -12.81
C HIS A 88 -4.13 -3.81 -11.39
N PRO A 89 -5.42 -3.62 -11.09
CA PRO A 89 -5.86 -3.39 -9.73
C PRO A 89 -5.50 -4.54 -8.80
N VAL A 90 -5.24 -4.21 -7.54
CA VAL A 90 -4.93 -5.17 -6.48
C VAL A 90 -6.03 -5.12 -5.44
N VAL A 91 -6.55 -6.27 -5.06
CA VAL A 91 -7.58 -6.40 -4.03
C VAL A 91 -6.92 -6.73 -2.69
N LEU A 92 -7.23 -5.95 -1.68
CA LEU A 92 -6.74 -6.14 -0.32
C LEU A 92 -7.90 -6.46 0.62
N GLU A 93 -7.71 -7.44 1.48
CA GLU A 93 -8.64 -7.78 2.53
C GLU A 93 -8.24 -7.11 3.84
N GLN A 94 -9.00 -7.36 4.91
CA GLN A 94 -8.72 -6.78 6.23
C GLN A 94 -7.28 -7.05 6.65
N GLN A 95 -6.64 -6.04 7.20
CA GLN A 95 -5.28 -6.05 7.73
C GLN A 95 -4.18 -6.22 6.66
N ASP A 96 -4.54 -6.47 5.40
CA ASP A 96 -3.56 -6.40 4.31
C ASP A 96 -3.05 -4.97 4.17
N ALA A 97 -1.84 -4.81 3.67
CA ALA A 97 -1.21 -3.50 3.58
C ALA A 97 -0.40 -3.34 2.29
N VAL A 98 -0.23 -2.08 1.88
CA VAL A 98 0.74 -1.67 0.88
C VAL A 98 1.96 -1.14 1.61
N LYS A 99 3.12 -1.68 1.30
CA LYS A 99 4.40 -1.32 1.93
C LYS A 99 5.40 -0.79 0.91
N ILE A 100 6.12 0.21 1.32
CA ILE A 100 7.18 0.82 0.50
C ILE A 100 8.47 0.91 1.32
#